data_c0f1bea03f99d0e9d70d22489b8486b2
#
_entry.id   c0f1bea03f99d0e9d70d22489b8486b2
#
_cell.length_a   1.000
_cell.length_b   1.000
_cell.length_c   1.000
_cell.angle_alpha   90.00
_cell.angle_beta   90.00
_cell.angle_gamma   90.00
#
_symmetry.space_group_name_H-M   'P 1'
#
loop_
_entity.id
_entity.type
_entity.pdbx_description
1 polymer ?
#
loop_
_entity_poly.entity_id
_entity_poly.type
_entity_poly.pdbx_seq_one_letter_code
_entity_poly.pdbx_strand_id
1 'polypeptide(L)'
;MTRTQKEKMLAGEMYNAADPEIQADLLAAGAWLKRYNSTLGDSAEQWHLFLRERLGEVGPGAVIRPPFHCDYGFNISIGAHAYMNFNCVILDVAKVTIGDGTAIGPAVQIYTADHPDDPEQRQAGLQLGRPVRIGKHVWIGGGAIILPGVTIGDHAIVGAGSVVTRDVPAGAKVMGSPARVRG
;
A
#
# COMPACT_ATOMS: atom_id res chain seq x y z
N MET A 1 6.40 25.89 15.95
CA MET A 1 5.02 25.41 15.85
C MET A 1 5.02 23.90 16.09
N THR A 2 4.13 23.37 16.91
CA THR A 2 3.97 21.93 17.11
C THR A 2 3.27 21.33 15.87
N ARG A 3 3.79 20.23 15.34
CA ARG A 3 3.16 19.52 14.20
C ARG A 3 1.78 19.01 14.57
N THR A 4 0.84 19.04 13.62
CA THR A 4 -0.47 18.36 13.74
C THR A 4 -0.28 16.85 13.77
N GLN A 5 -1.30 16.09 14.18
CA GLN A 5 -1.20 14.62 14.17
C GLN A 5 -1.02 14.07 12.75
N LYS A 6 -1.67 14.68 11.76
CA LYS A 6 -1.49 14.32 10.35
C LYS A 6 -0.07 14.64 9.85
N GLU A 7 0.50 15.79 10.22
CA GLU A 7 1.88 16.11 9.88
C GLU A 7 2.88 15.12 10.50
N LYS A 8 2.62 14.66 11.74
CA LYS A 8 3.40 13.59 12.38
C LYS A 8 3.28 12.27 11.62
N MET A 9 2.06 11.86 11.27
CA MET A 9 1.79 10.66 10.47
C MET A 9 2.60 10.68 9.17
N LEU A 10 2.52 11.77 8.41
CA LEU A 10 3.23 11.92 7.14
C LEU A 10 4.76 11.99 7.29
N ALA A 11 5.24 12.43 8.45
CA ALA A 11 6.66 12.45 8.79
C ALA A 11 7.18 11.10 9.32
N GLY A 12 6.32 10.08 9.49
CA GLY A 12 6.70 8.79 10.09
C GLY A 12 6.92 8.85 11.60
N GLU A 13 6.45 9.91 12.26
CA GLU A 13 6.46 10.04 13.72
C GLU A 13 5.25 9.35 14.32
N MET A 14 5.32 9.07 15.62
CA MET A 14 4.17 8.55 16.36
C MET A 14 3.05 9.60 16.42
N TYR A 15 1.83 9.19 16.11
CA TYR A 15 0.66 10.06 16.03
C TYR A 15 -0.55 9.38 16.65
N ASN A 16 -1.58 10.19 17.00
CA ASN A 16 -2.86 9.67 17.46
C ASN A 16 -3.80 9.50 16.27
N ALA A 17 -4.17 8.25 15.98
CA ALA A 17 -5.05 7.92 14.85
C ALA A 17 -6.49 8.41 15.04
N ALA A 18 -6.93 8.70 16.27
CA ALA A 18 -8.27 9.23 16.55
C ALA A 18 -8.42 10.75 16.29
N ASP A 19 -7.35 11.40 15.80
CA ASP A 19 -7.38 12.83 15.47
C ASP A 19 -8.47 13.13 14.43
N PRO A 20 -9.29 14.19 14.62
CA PRO A 20 -10.42 14.50 13.75
C PRO A 20 -10.04 14.75 12.28
N GLU A 21 -8.86 15.34 11.99
CA GLU A 21 -8.40 15.56 10.61
C GLU A 21 -8.10 14.21 9.93
N ILE A 22 -7.45 13.30 10.63
CA ILE A 22 -7.13 11.94 10.14
C ILE A 22 -8.42 11.15 9.92
N GLN A 23 -9.37 11.21 10.83
CA GLN A 23 -10.67 10.55 10.71
C GLN A 23 -11.49 11.09 9.52
N ALA A 24 -11.43 12.39 9.26
CA ALA A 24 -12.08 12.98 8.09
C ALA A 24 -11.48 12.46 6.77
N ASP A 25 -10.17 12.28 6.69
CA ASP A 25 -9.50 11.69 5.53
C ASP A 25 -9.88 10.22 5.31
N LEU A 26 -9.99 9.42 6.38
CA LEU A 26 -10.49 8.04 6.32
C LEU A 26 -11.92 7.96 5.79
N LEU A 27 -12.82 8.82 6.28
CA LEU A 27 -14.20 8.89 5.80
C LEU A 27 -14.27 9.28 4.32
N ALA A 28 -13.46 10.26 3.89
CA ALA A 28 -13.38 10.66 2.49
C ALA A 28 -12.86 9.52 1.59
N ALA A 29 -11.84 8.77 2.06
CA ALA A 29 -11.36 7.58 1.35
C ALA A 29 -12.43 6.50 1.25
N GLY A 30 -13.16 6.23 2.35
CA GLY A 30 -14.26 5.27 2.37
C GLY A 30 -15.38 5.61 1.36
N ALA A 31 -15.75 6.89 1.26
CA ALA A 31 -16.73 7.35 0.29
C ALA A 31 -16.24 7.17 -1.16
N TRP A 32 -14.96 7.45 -1.42
CA TRP A 32 -14.34 7.22 -2.72
C TRP A 32 -14.27 5.72 -3.05
N LEU A 33 -13.82 4.88 -2.11
CA LEU A 33 -13.74 3.42 -2.28
C LEU A 33 -15.09 2.80 -2.60
N LYS A 34 -16.17 3.26 -1.96
CA LYS A 34 -17.53 2.81 -2.27
C LYS A 34 -17.88 3.04 -3.74
N ARG A 35 -17.55 4.23 -4.28
CA ARG A 35 -17.75 4.56 -5.70
C ARG A 35 -16.83 3.73 -6.59
N TYR A 36 -15.53 3.68 -6.27
CA TYR A 36 -14.54 2.93 -7.04
C TYR A 36 -14.89 1.44 -7.15
N ASN A 37 -15.25 0.81 -6.05
CA ASN A 37 -15.55 -0.61 -6.01
C ASN A 37 -16.90 -0.97 -6.67
N SER A 38 -17.76 0.02 -6.95
CA SER A 38 -18.97 -0.17 -7.75
C SER A 38 -18.72 -0.19 -9.26
N THR A 39 -17.51 0.12 -9.70
CA THR A 39 -17.11 0.13 -11.13
C THR A 39 -16.65 -1.25 -11.65
N LEU A 40 -16.93 -2.31 -10.93
CA LEU A 40 -16.63 -3.67 -11.38
C LEU A 40 -17.36 -3.95 -12.70
N GLY A 41 -16.60 -4.14 -13.76
CA GLY A 41 -17.13 -4.28 -15.12
C GLY A 41 -16.82 -3.10 -16.05
N ASP A 42 -16.34 -1.99 -15.52
CA ASP A 42 -15.88 -0.87 -16.33
C ASP A 42 -14.53 -1.20 -17.02
N SER A 43 -14.11 -0.32 -17.93
CA SER A 43 -12.84 -0.47 -18.64
C SER A 43 -11.63 -0.08 -17.76
N ALA A 44 -10.45 -0.60 -18.10
CA ALA A 44 -9.18 -0.22 -17.43
C ALA A 44 -8.91 1.29 -17.53
N GLU A 45 -9.33 1.95 -18.61
CA GLU A 45 -9.20 3.40 -18.78
C GLU A 45 -10.09 4.16 -17.79
N GLN A 46 -11.33 3.72 -17.58
CA GLN A 46 -12.23 4.30 -16.58
C GLN A 46 -11.67 4.12 -15.16
N TRP A 47 -11.14 2.94 -14.82
CA TRP A 47 -10.48 2.74 -13.54
C TRP A 47 -9.27 3.65 -13.37
N HIS A 48 -8.45 3.81 -14.42
CA HIS A 48 -7.30 4.71 -14.39
C HIS A 48 -7.70 6.15 -14.07
N LEU A 49 -8.74 6.67 -14.71
CA LEU A 49 -9.23 8.02 -14.45
C LEU A 49 -9.72 8.17 -13.00
N PHE A 50 -10.42 7.16 -12.51
CA PHE A 50 -10.96 7.15 -11.15
C PHE A 50 -9.86 7.12 -10.08
N LEU A 51 -8.78 6.36 -10.32
CA LEU A 51 -7.63 6.29 -9.40
C LEU A 51 -6.97 7.66 -9.21
N ARG A 52 -6.91 8.48 -10.27
CA ARG A 52 -6.33 9.84 -10.22
C ARG A 52 -7.12 10.82 -9.35
N GLU A 53 -8.37 10.52 -9.01
CA GLU A 53 -9.14 11.36 -8.09
C GLU A 53 -8.63 11.27 -6.65
N ARG A 54 -7.95 10.17 -6.28
CA ARG A 54 -7.65 9.89 -4.88
C ARG A 54 -6.20 9.53 -4.61
N LEU A 55 -5.54 8.77 -5.50
CA LEU A 55 -4.16 8.36 -5.28
C LEU A 55 -3.19 9.54 -5.44
N GLY A 56 -2.07 9.49 -4.72
CA GLY A 56 -1.06 10.54 -4.74
C GLY A 56 -0.41 10.69 -6.12
N GLU A 57 -0.13 9.58 -6.80
CA GLU A 57 0.40 9.60 -8.16
C GLU A 57 -0.04 8.35 -8.92
N VAL A 58 -0.47 8.53 -10.18
CA VAL A 58 -0.91 7.44 -11.06
C VAL A 58 -0.25 7.59 -12.41
N GLY A 59 0.74 6.73 -12.69
CA GLY A 59 1.46 6.70 -13.96
C GLY A 59 0.57 6.26 -15.13
N PRO A 60 0.95 6.62 -16.37
CA PRO A 60 0.16 6.26 -17.56
C PRO A 60 -0.06 4.74 -17.65
N GLY A 61 -1.29 4.32 -17.97
CA GLY A 61 -1.66 2.92 -18.14
C GLY A 61 -1.62 2.08 -16.86
N ALA A 62 -1.45 2.71 -15.68
CA ALA A 62 -1.56 2.01 -14.40
C ALA A 62 -3.00 1.59 -14.14
N VAL A 63 -3.17 0.38 -13.61
CA VAL A 63 -4.48 -0.22 -13.35
C VAL A 63 -4.49 -0.89 -11.97
N ILE A 64 -5.52 -0.62 -11.19
CA ILE A 64 -5.90 -1.40 -10.00
C ILE A 64 -7.29 -1.95 -10.26
N ARG A 65 -7.49 -3.26 -10.22
CA ARG A 65 -8.82 -3.86 -10.41
C ARG A 65 -9.64 -3.75 -9.13
N PRO A 66 -10.89 -3.29 -9.21
CA PRO A 66 -11.80 -3.37 -8.07
C PRO A 66 -12.21 -4.84 -7.76
N PRO A 67 -12.63 -5.15 -6.52
CA PRO A 67 -12.56 -4.25 -5.39
C PRO A 67 -11.12 -4.04 -4.89
N PHE A 68 -10.87 -2.83 -4.40
CA PHE A 68 -9.61 -2.39 -3.81
C PHE A 68 -9.88 -1.71 -2.47
N HIS A 69 -8.94 -1.77 -1.54
CA HIS A 69 -9.07 -1.15 -0.22
C HIS A 69 -7.79 -0.39 0.16
N CYS A 70 -7.94 0.80 0.72
CA CYS A 70 -6.85 1.58 1.29
C CYS A 70 -7.36 2.43 2.47
N ASP A 71 -6.44 2.98 3.27
CA ASP A 71 -6.81 3.90 4.35
C ASP A 71 -7.10 5.29 3.80
N TYR A 72 -6.16 5.87 3.07
CA TYR A 72 -6.26 7.27 2.60
C TYR A 72 -6.20 7.41 1.08
N GLY A 73 -5.38 6.63 0.40
CA GLY A 73 -5.10 6.69 -1.02
C GLY A 73 -4.04 7.72 -1.40
N PHE A 74 -4.01 8.90 -0.78
CA PHE A 74 -3.06 9.97 -1.15
C PHE A 74 -1.58 9.64 -0.88
N ASN A 75 -1.29 8.64 -0.06
CA ASN A 75 0.07 8.14 0.18
C ASN A 75 0.51 7.06 -0.82
N ILE A 76 -0.34 6.68 -1.77
CA ILE A 76 -0.04 5.65 -2.76
C ILE A 76 0.41 6.30 -4.07
N SER A 77 1.61 5.93 -4.54
CA SER A 77 2.11 6.26 -5.88
C SER A 77 2.28 4.96 -6.67
N ILE A 78 1.68 4.89 -7.86
CA ILE A 78 1.75 3.74 -8.76
C ILE A 78 2.35 4.17 -10.11
N GLY A 79 3.39 3.47 -10.55
CA GLY A 79 4.15 3.77 -11.77
C GLY A 79 3.43 3.42 -13.06
N ALA A 80 4.06 3.79 -14.18
CA ALA A 80 3.52 3.55 -15.51
C ALA A 80 3.32 2.05 -15.78
N HIS A 81 2.17 1.68 -16.37
CA HIS A 81 1.83 0.30 -16.74
C HIS A 81 1.90 -0.71 -15.58
N ALA A 82 1.94 -0.25 -14.34
CA ALA A 82 1.82 -1.15 -13.19
C ALA A 82 0.38 -1.68 -13.10
N TYR A 83 0.27 -2.95 -12.73
CA TYR A 83 -1.00 -3.66 -12.65
C TYR A 83 -1.19 -4.29 -11.27
N MET A 84 -2.32 -4.01 -10.64
CA MET A 84 -2.74 -4.64 -9.41
C MET A 84 -4.07 -5.36 -9.62
N ASN A 85 -4.13 -6.64 -9.26
CA ASN A 85 -5.33 -7.44 -9.37
C ASN A 85 -6.33 -7.12 -8.23
N PHE A 86 -7.51 -7.71 -8.27
CA PHE A 86 -8.62 -7.44 -7.34
C PHE A 86 -8.36 -7.91 -5.90
N ASN A 87 -9.15 -7.42 -4.96
CA ASN A 87 -9.10 -7.71 -3.52
C ASN A 87 -7.77 -7.34 -2.85
N CYS A 88 -6.99 -6.43 -3.42
CA CYS A 88 -5.79 -5.94 -2.78
C CYS A 88 -6.11 -4.91 -1.69
N VAL A 89 -5.25 -4.87 -0.67
CA VAL A 89 -5.34 -3.95 0.46
C VAL A 89 -4.03 -3.20 0.62
N ILE A 90 -4.08 -1.88 0.73
CA ILE A 90 -2.92 -1.05 1.06
C ILE A 90 -3.27 -0.18 2.27
N LEU A 91 -2.64 -0.45 3.43
CA LEU A 91 -2.77 0.42 4.60
C LEU A 91 -1.72 1.53 4.48
N ASP A 92 -2.12 2.66 3.89
CA ASP A 92 -1.22 3.73 3.46
C ASP A 92 -1.11 4.89 4.47
N VAL A 93 -0.86 4.57 5.76
CA VAL A 93 -0.57 5.61 6.77
C VAL A 93 0.78 6.29 6.50
N ALA A 94 1.70 5.61 5.81
CA ALA A 94 2.94 6.15 5.27
C ALA A 94 3.02 5.87 3.76
N LYS A 95 4.02 6.45 3.09
CA LYS A 95 4.15 6.38 1.63
C LYS A 95 4.34 4.95 1.12
N VAL A 96 3.54 4.56 0.12
CA VAL A 96 3.71 3.34 -0.69
C VAL A 96 4.07 3.76 -2.11
N THR A 97 5.20 3.28 -2.61
CA THR A 97 5.60 3.49 -4.00
C THR A 97 5.68 2.15 -4.73
N ILE A 98 5.04 2.07 -5.89
CA ILE A 98 5.03 0.90 -6.77
C ILE A 98 5.61 1.34 -8.11
N GLY A 99 6.72 0.72 -8.52
CA GLY A 99 7.45 1.09 -9.74
C GLY A 99 6.76 0.64 -11.03
N ASP A 100 7.27 1.17 -12.15
CA ASP A 100 6.74 0.94 -13.49
C ASP A 100 6.70 -0.56 -13.83
N GLY A 101 5.67 -1.00 -14.55
CA GLY A 101 5.53 -2.37 -15.05
C GLY A 101 5.43 -3.45 -13.99
N THR A 102 5.28 -3.10 -12.72
CA THR A 102 5.13 -4.06 -11.62
C THR A 102 3.76 -4.72 -11.68
N ALA A 103 3.73 -6.05 -11.51
CA ALA A 103 2.51 -6.86 -11.53
C ALA A 103 2.22 -7.43 -10.14
N ILE A 104 1.03 -7.14 -9.61
CA ILE A 104 0.59 -7.56 -8.28
C ILE A 104 -0.63 -8.47 -8.41
N GLY A 105 -0.53 -9.67 -7.86
CA GLY A 105 -1.58 -10.69 -7.87
C GLY A 105 -2.78 -10.33 -6.97
N PRO A 106 -3.85 -11.13 -7.03
CA PRO A 106 -5.06 -10.85 -6.25
C PRO A 106 -4.81 -11.02 -4.75
N ALA A 107 -5.56 -10.28 -3.94
CA ALA A 107 -5.54 -10.35 -2.48
C ALA A 107 -4.16 -10.09 -1.84
N VAL A 108 -3.27 -9.38 -2.52
CA VAL A 108 -2.00 -8.91 -1.93
C VAL A 108 -2.29 -7.81 -0.92
N GLN A 109 -1.56 -7.85 0.19
CA GLN A 109 -1.70 -6.90 1.28
C GLN A 109 -0.36 -6.17 1.49
N ILE A 110 -0.40 -4.84 1.51
CA ILE A 110 0.77 -3.97 1.70
C ILE A 110 0.48 -3.10 2.92
N TYR A 111 1.28 -3.24 3.96
CA TYR A 111 1.08 -2.52 5.21
C TYR A 111 2.20 -1.53 5.44
N THR A 112 1.84 -0.27 5.65
CA THR A 112 2.75 0.73 6.19
C THR A 112 2.46 1.03 7.65
N ALA A 113 1.24 0.70 8.12
CA ALA A 113 0.80 0.88 9.49
C ALA A 113 1.54 -0.05 10.45
N ASP A 114 1.99 0.50 11.55
CA ASP A 114 2.60 -0.23 12.64
C ASP A 114 2.12 0.33 13.99
N HIS A 115 2.23 -0.47 15.03
CA HIS A 115 1.79 -0.11 16.37
C HIS A 115 2.96 -0.22 17.36
N PRO A 116 2.99 0.63 18.40
CA PRO A 116 4.00 0.51 19.45
C PRO A 116 3.96 -0.87 20.13
N ASP A 117 5.13 -1.39 20.54
CA ASP A 117 5.22 -2.62 21.34
C ASP A 117 4.62 -2.42 22.73
N ASP A 118 4.63 -1.20 23.24
CA ASP A 118 4.04 -0.82 24.53
C ASP A 118 2.50 -0.88 24.47
N PRO A 119 1.84 -1.72 25.29
CA PRO A 119 0.40 -1.85 25.31
C PRO A 119 -0.33 -0.56 25.75
N GLU A 120 0.25 0.25 26.62
CA GLU A 120 -0.34 1.50 27.08
C GLU A 120 -0.41 2.51 25.92
N GLN A 121 0.65 2.59 25.12
CA GLN A 121 0.68 3.44 23.93
C GLN A 121 -0.33 2.98 22.88
N ARG A 122 -0.48 1.66 22.67
CA ARG A 122 -1.53 1.12 21.77
C ARG A 122 -2.93 1.46 22.26
N GLN A 123 -3.18 1.33 23.56
CA GLN A 123 -4.47 1.67 24.16
C GLN A 123 -4.77 3.18 24.07
N ALA A 124 -3.74 4.02 24.08
CA ALA A 124 -3.85 5.46 23.87
C ALA A 124 -4.13 5.83 22.38
N GLY A 125 -4.26 4.84 21.48
CA GLY A 125 -4.53 5.05 20.06
C GLY A 125 -3.33 5.52 19.25
N LEU A 126 -2.11 5.35 19.79
CA LEU A 126 -0.90 5.75 19.08
C LEU A 126 -0.54 4.74 17.99
N GLN A 127 -0.14 5.27 16.84
CA GLN A 127 0.33 4.53 15.68
C GLN A 127 1.59 5.17 15.10
N LEU A 128 2.30 4.44 14.26
CA LEU A 128 3.39 4.96 13.45
C LEU A 128 3.33 4.30 12.06
N GLY A 129 3.97 4.93 11.09
CA GLY A 129 4.03 4.41 9.73
C GLY A 129 5.46 4.22 9.25
N ARG A 130 5.71 3.12 8.53
CA ARG A 130 6.98 2.90 7.83
C ARG A 130 6.73 2.70 6.34
N PRO A 131 7.34 3.52 5.46
CA PRO A 131 7.06 3.48 4.04
C PRO A 131 7.46 2.13 3.42
N VAL A 132 6.67 1.68 2.44
CA VAL A 132 6.99 0.50 1.62
C VAL A 132 7.36 0.96 0.21
N ARG A 133 8.44 0.39 -0.34
CA ARG A 133 8.92 0.65 -1.69
C ARG A 133 8.96 -0.63 -2.49
N ILE A 134 8.30 -0.65 -3.62
CA ILE A 134 8.30 -1.74 -4.57
C ILE A 134 8.90 -1.19 -5.87
N GLY A 135 9.98 -1.80 -6.33
CA GLY A 135 10.72 -1.40 -7.52
C GLY A 135 9.96 -1.62 -8.81
N LYS A 136 10.66 -1.48 -9.94
CA LYS A 136 10.14 -1.66 -11.29
C LYS A 136 10.12 -3.12 -11.68
N HIS A 137 9.13 -3.51 -12.50
CA HIS A 137 9.02 -4.87 -13.07
C HIS A 137 9.05 -5.98 -12.01
N VAL A 138 8.59 -5.70 -10.81
CA VAL A 138 8.44 -6.69 -9.74
C VAL A 138 7.21 -7.55 -10.01
N TRP A 139 7.28 -8.82 -9.68
CA TRP A 139 6.10 -9.69 -9.66
C TRP A 139 5.79 -10.15 -8.25
N ILE A 140 4.60 -9.79 -7.75
CA ILE A 140 4.11 -10.21 -6.43
C ILE A 140 2.95 -11.19 -6.63
N GLY A 141 3.15 -12.43 -6.21
CA GLY A 141 2.13 -13.48 -6.26
C GLY A 141 0.95 -13.21 -5.33
N GLY A 142 -0.22 -13.71 -5.72
CA GLY A 142 -1.46 -13.49 -4.99
C GLY A 142 -1.39 -13.90 -3.52
N GLY A 143 -2.09 -13.15 -2.65
CA GLY A 143 -2.14 -13.38 -1.22
C GLY A 143 -0.84 -13.13 -0.46
N ALA A 144 0.18 -12.54 -1.09
CA ALA A 144 1.40 -12.14 -0.38
C ALA A 144 1.11 -10.94 0.54
N ILE A 145 1.85 -10.87 1.66
CA ILE A 145 1.77 -9.80 2.65
C ILE A 145 3.14 -9.11 2.72
N ILE A 146 3.17 -7.80 2.53
CA ILE A 146 4.36 -6.96 2.63
C ILE A 146 4.29 -6.14 3.91
N LEU A 147 5.26 -6.33 4.81
CA LEU A 147 5.25 -5.67 6.12
C LEU A 147 5.82 -4.24 6.05
N PRO A 148 5.52 -3.41 7.08
CA PRO A 148 5.96 -2.02 7.14
C PRO A 148 7.47 -1.85 7.02
N GLY A 149 7.90 -0.87 6.23
CA GLY A 149 9.31 -0.51 6.05
C GLY A 149 10.06 -1.33 5.00
N VAL A 150 9.43 -2.34 4.38
CA VAL A 150 10.08 -3.22 3.40
C VAL A 150 10.34 -2.50 2.07
N THR A 151 11.53 -2.72 1.52
CA THR A 151 11.89 -2.37 0.15
C THR A 151 12.05 -3.63 -0.70
N ILE A 152 11.34 -3.71 -1.82
CA ILE A 152 11.47 -4.78 -2.82
C ILE A 152 12.18 -4.19 -4.04
N GLY A 153 13.37 -4.70 -4.36
CA GLY A 153 14.19 -4.22 -5.47
C GLY A 153 13.60 -4.58 -6.84
N ASP A 154 14.08 -3.88 -7.87
CA ASP A 154 13.63 -4.07 -9.25
C ASP A 154 13.75 -5.52 -9.71
N HIS A 155 12.80 -5.97 -10.54
CA HIS A 155 12.77 -7.32 -11.11
C HIS A 155 12.68 -8.47 -10.10
N ALA A 156 12.44 -8.18 -8.82
CA ALA A 156 12.25 -9.22 -7.80
C ALA A 156 10.94 -9.99 -8.01
N ILE A 157 10.91 -11.22 -7.52
CA ILE A 157 9.71 -12.08 -7.54
C ILE A 157 9.37 -12.48 -6.10
N VAL A 158 8.14 -12.22 -5.70
CA VAL A 158 7.56 -12.67 -4.43
C VAL A 158 6.56 -13.78 -4.71
N GLY A 159 6.79 -14.96 -4.17
CA GLY A 159 5.90 -16.11 -4.34
C GLY A 159 4.53 -15.87 -3.69
N ALA A 160 3.49 -16.51 -4.24
CA ALA A 160 2.13 -16.40 -3.70
C ALA A 160 2.07 -16.87 -2.22
N GLY A 161 1.24 -16.21 -1.40
CA GLY A 161 1.06 -16.50 0.03
C GLY A 161 2.28 -16.21 0.91
N SER A 162 3.29 -15.48 0.39
CA SER A 162 4.49 -15.15 1.15
C SER A 162 4.27 -14.00 2.13
N VAL A 163 4.97 -14.03 3.29
CA VAL A 163 5.03 -12.90 4.21
C VAL A 163 6.43 -12.28 4.16
N VAL A 164 6.54 -11.11 3.52
CA VAL A 164 7.81 -10.39 3.31
C VAL A 164 8.07 -9.51 4.52
N THR A 165 9.04 -9.90 5.34
CA THR A 165 9.37 -9.27 6.62
C THR A 165 10.68 -8.47 6.59
N ARG A 166 11.40 -8.49 5.45
CA ARG A 166 12.70 -7.83 5.25
C ARG A 166 12.85 -7.42 3.78
N ASP A 167 13.76 -6.52 3.51
CA ASP A 167 14.08 -6.09 2.16
C ASP A 167 14.44 -7.26 1.23
N VAL A 168 14.00 -7.13 -0.02
CA VAL A 168 14.24 -8.10 -1.10
C VAL A 168 15.18 -7.47 -2.11
N PRO A 169 16.37 -8.04 -2.34
CA PRO A 169 17.30 -7.52 -3.34
C PRO A 169 16.71 -7.54 -4.77
N ALA A 170 17.19 -6.64 -5.61
CA ALA A 170 16.82 -6.63 -7.03
C ALA A 170 17.09 -8.00 -7.69
N GLY A 171 16.16 -8.47 -8.51
CA GLY A 171 16.21 -9.74 -9.22
C GLY A 171 16.05 -10.99 -8.34
N ALA A 172 15.98 -10.86 -7.02
CA ALA A 172 15.83 -12.00 -6.14
C ALA A 172 14.42 -12.62 -6.21
N LYS A 173 14.37 -13.95 -6.02
CA LYS A 173 13.12 -14.68 -5.82
C LYS A 173 12.97 -15.02 -4.33
N VAL A 174 11.85 -14.64 -3.73
CA VAL A 174 11.56 -14.94 -2.32
C VAL A 174 10.21 -15.61 -2.19
N MET A 175 10.09 -16.54 -1.22
CA MET A 175 8.82 -17.21 -0.92
C MET A 175 8.78 -17.75 0.49
N GLY A 176 7.57 -18.00 1.01
CA GLY A 176 7.30 -18.59 2.33
C GLY A 176 6.90 -17.57 3.39
N SER A 177 6.62 -18.04 4.59
CA SER A 177 6.27 -17.24 5.77
C SER A 177 7.18 -17.63 6.95
N PRO A 178 8.18 -16.80 7.31
CA PRO A 178 8.61 -15.59 6.61
C PRO A 178 9.28 -15.90 5.27
N ALA A 179 9.18 -14.97 4.28
CA ALA A 179 9.78 -15.12 2.97
C ALA A 179 11.32 -15.19 3.04
N ARG A 180 11.89 -16.12 2.27
CA ARG A 180 13.34 -16.32 2.15
C ARG A 180 13.73 -16.43 0.69
N VAL A 181 14.95 -15.99 0.38
CA VAL A 181 15.52 -16.14 -0.95
C VAL A 181 15.56 -17.62 -1.34
N ARG A 182 15.14 -17.89 -2.56
CA ARG A 182 15.24 -19.19 -3.22
C ARG A 182 16.22 -19.08 -4.38
N GLY A 183 17.18 -19.97 -4.39
CA GLY A 183 18.12 -20.10 -5.51
C GLY A 183 17.44 -20.69 -6.74
#